data_557bccc7d4eb816d42b4127b16ec47d6
#
_entry.id   557bccc7d4eb816d42b4127b16ec47d6
#
_cell.length_a   1.000
_cell.length_b   1.000
_cell.length_c   1.000
_cell.angle_alpha   90.00
_cell.angle_beta   90.00
_cell.angle_gamma   90.00
#
_symmetry.space_group_name_H-M   'P 1'
#
loop_
_entity.id
_entity.type
_entity.pdbx_description
1 polymer ?
#
loop_
_entity_poly.entity_id
_entity_poly.type
_entity_poly.pdbx_seq_one_letter_code
_entity_poly.pdbx_strand_id
1 'polypeptide(L)' 'MGECVMAIGTVKWFNATKGFGFIQPDAGGADVFVHISAVERAGMRDLNEGQKIEYEVVADRRTGKSSAGNLKSA' A
#
# COMPACT_ATOMS: atom_id res chain seq x y z
N MET A 1 9.82 18.94 3.35
CA MET A 1 8.42 18.77 2.98
C MET A 1 8.27 17.68 1.96
N GLY A 2 7.55 16.65 2.33
CA GLY A 2 7.30 15.57 1.41
C GLY A 2 6.15 15.88 0.47
N GLU A 3 6.28 15.47 -0.76
CA GLU A 3 5.17 15.52 -1.67
C GLU A 3 4.28 14.32 -1.40
N CYS A 4 2.99 14.54 -1.27
CA CYS A 4 2.02 13.47 -1.14
C CYS A 4 1.64 13.02 -2.54
N VAL A 5 2.15 11.86 -2.94
CA VAL A 5 1.82 11.27 -4.23
C VAL A 5 0.81 10.18 -3.99
N MET A 6 -0.43 10.44 -4.40
CA MET A 6 -1.49 9.44 -4.32
C MET A 6 -1.47 8.61 -5.59
N ALA A 7 -1.65 7.32 -5.42
CA ALA A 7 -1.65 6.39 -6.53
C ALA A 7 -2.78 5.38 -6.34
N ILE A 8 -3.19 4.77 -7.43
CA ILE A 8 -4.20 3.71 -7.38
C ILE A 8 -3.53 2.43 -7.86
N GLY A 9 -3.78 1.36 -7.16
CA GLY A 9 -3.25 0.06 -7.53
C GLY A 9 -4.19 -1.06 -7.18
N THR A 10 -3.77 -2.26 -7.50
CA THR A 10 -4.51 -3.48 -7.22
C THR A 10 -3.74 -4.30 -6.21
N VAL A 11 -4.40 -4.74 -5.15
CA VAL A 11 -3.76 -5.58 -4.16
C VAL A 11 -3.35 -6.89 -4.81
N LYS A 12 -2.06 -7.17 -4.81
CA LYS A 12 -1.52 -8.39 -5.40
C LYS A 12 -1.76 -9.57 -4.47
N TRP A 13 -1.43 -9.38 -3.20
CA TRP A 13 -1.76 -10.29 -2.13
C TRP A 13 -1.55 -9.58 -0.81
N PHE A 14 -2.20 -10.09 0.23
CA PHE A 14 -2.02 -9.55 1.57
C PHE A 14 -2.20 -10.66 2.59
N ASN A 15 -1.30 -10.71 3.57
CA ASN A 15 -1.37 -11.72 4.62
C ASN A 15 -1.46 -11.02 5.97
N ALA A 16 -2.66 -10.99 6.54
CA ALA A 16 -2.90 -10.33 7.82
C ALA A 16 -2.16 -11.01 8.98
N THR A 17 -1.94 -12.31 8.87
CA THR A 17 -1.20 -13.06 9.90
C THR A 17 0.26 -12.64 9.93
N LYS A 18 0.88 -12.48 8.78
CA LYS A 18 2.25 -12.01 8.68
C LYS A 18 2.34 -10.49 8.84
N GLY A 19 1.26 -9.80 8.55
CA GLY A 19 1.17 -8.37 8.75
C GLY A 19 1.67 -7.53 7.59
N PHE A 20 1.67 -8.06 6.36
CA PHE A 20 2.11 -7.27 5.20
C PHE A 20 1.57 -7.87 3.90
N GLY A 21 1.70 -7.07 2.85
CA GLY A 21 1.33 -7.49 1.51
C GLY A 21 1.93 -6.56 0.47
N PHE A 22 1.49 -6.70 -0.77
CA PHE A 22 1.99 -5.91 -1.87
C PHE A 22 0.85 -5.43 -2.75
N ILE A 23 1.00 -4.23 -3.27
CA ILE A 23 0.06 -3.60 -4.18
C ILE A 23 0.78 -3.40 -5.51
N GLN A 24 0.14 -3.79 -6.60
CA GLN A 24 0.67 -3.53 -7.93
C GLN A 24 0.09 -2.21 -8.42
N PRO A 25 0.93 -1.17 -8.64
CA PRO A 25 0.42 0.11 -9.14
C PRO A 25 -0.23 -0.05 -10.51
N ASP A 26 -1.37 0.61 -10.70
CA ASP A 26 -2.06 0.57 -11.99
C ASP A 26 -1.24 1.21 -13.10
N ALA A 27 -0.42 2.20 -12.73
CA ALA A 27 0.46 2.86 -13.68
C ALA A 27 1.66 1.99 -14.08
N GLY A 28 1.83 0.85 -13.42
CA GLY A 28 2.97 -0.04 -13.67
C GLY A 28 4.12 0.26 -12.73
N GLY A 29 5.19 -0.53 -12.87
CA GLY A 29 6.37 -0.38 -12.04
C GLY A 29 6.46 -1.45 -10.97
N ALA A 30 7.35 -1.24 -9.99
CA ALA A 30 7.59 -2.19 -8.93
C ALA A 30 6.42 -2.25 -7.95
N ASP A 31 6.20 -3.41 -7.36
CA ASP A 31 5.18 -3.59 -6.34
C ASP A 31 5.48 -2.70 -5.13
N VAL A 32 4.41 -2.20 -4.52
CA VAL A 32 4.52 -1.33 -3.35
C VAL A 32 4.19 -2.14 -2.11
N PHE A 33 5.09 -2.10 -1.13
CA PHE A 33 4.90 -2.80 0.13
C PHE A 33 3.82 -2.11 0.96
N VAL A 34 2.95 -2.90 1.59
CA VAL A 34 1.96 -2.37 2.53
C VAL A 34 2.02 -3.16 3.83
N HIS A 35 2.13 -2.46 4.95
CA HIS A 35 2.16 -3.07 6.27
C HIS A 35 0.77 -2.99 6.90
N ILE A 36 0.45 -3.96 7.75
CA ILE A 36 -0.87 -4.03 8.38
C ILE A 36 -1.18 -2.76 9.20
N SER A 37 -0.17 -2.11 9.75
CA SER A 37 -0.39 -0.88 10.49
C SER A 37 -1.02 0.21 9.62
N ALA A 38 -0.63 0.27 8.34
CA ALA A 38 -1.22 1.22 7.41
C ALA A 38 -2.68 0.87 7.11
N VAL A 39 -2.98 -0.43 7.02
CA VAL A 39 -4.34 -0.91 6.81
C VAL A 39 -5.22 -0.53 8.00
N GLU A 40 -4.72 -0.75 9.19
CA GLU A 40 -5.46 -0.44 10.42
C GLU A 40 -5.69 1.07 10.57
N ARG A 41 -4.69 1.88 10.24
CA ARG A 41 -4.82 3.33 10.27
C ARG A 41 -5.90 3.83 9.32
N ALA A 42 -6.11 3.12 8.24
CA ALA A 42 -7.14 3.47 7.27
C ALA A 42 -8.53 3.00 7.69
N GLY A 43 -8.63 2.32 8.84
CA GLY A 43 -9.90 1.78 9.32
C GLY A 43 -10.29 0.48 8.67
N MET A 44 -9.34 -0.17 8.00
CA MET A 44 -9.58 -1.45 7.34
C MET A 44 -9.04 -2.58 8.21
N ARG A 45 -9.55 -3.79 8.02
CA ARG A 45 -9.08 -4.97 8.74
C ARG A 45 -8.02 -5.71 7.94
N ASP A 46 -8.26 -5.84 6.66
CA ASP A 46 -7.34 -6.52 5.75
C ASP A 46 -7.58 -6.04 4.33
N LEU A 47 -6.81 -6.56 3.41
CA LEU A 47 -6.97 -6.27 2.00
C LEU A 47 -7.20 -7.59 1.26
N ASN A 48 -8.08 -7.56 0.28
CA ASN A 48 -8.38 -8.72 -0.54
C ASN A 48 -7.56 -8.70 -1.82
N GLU A 49 -7.13 -9.86 -2.26
CA GLU A 49 -6.43 -10.00 -3.53
C GLU A 49 -7.31 -9.49 -4.67
N GLY A 50 -6.75 -8.64 -5.51
CA GLY A 50 -7.47 -8.04 -6.62
C GLY A 50 -8.27 -6.80 -6.26
N GLN A 51 -8.24 -6.38 -5.00
CA GLN A 51 -8.96 -5.19 -4.57
C GLN A 51 -8.27 -3.94 -5.07
N LYS A 52 -9.06 -3.01 -5.61
CA LYS A 52 -8.53 -1.69 -5.98
C LYS A 52 -8.42 -0.82 -4.75
N ILE A 53 -7.31 -0.12 -4.64
CA ILE A 53 -7.05 0.70 -3.48
C ILE A 53 -6.28 1.96 -3.89
N GLU A 54 -6.61 3.07 -3.26
CA GLU A 54 -5.86 4.31 -3.39
C GLU A 54 -4.93 4.42 -2.20
N TYR A 55 -3.70 4.82 -2.44
CA TYR A 55 -2.70 4.91 -1.39
C TYR A 55 -1.71 6.02 -1.65
N GLU A 56 -1.05 6.45 -0.59
CA GLU A 56 0.03 7.42 -0.68
C GLU A 56 1.36 6.66 -0.72
N VAL A 57 2.21 7.03 -1.65
CA VAL A 57 3.53 6.41 -1.77
C VAL A 57 4.47 7.09 -0.79
N VAL A 58 4.98 6.31 0.15
CA VAL A 58 5.91 6.80 1.18
C VAL A 58 7.26 6.14 0.96
N ALA A 59 8.27 6.94 0.72
CA ALA A 59 9.63 6.43 0.53
C ALA A 59 10.30 6.23 1.88
N ASP A 60 10.90 5.06 2.07
CA ASP A 60 11.67 4.77 3.26
C ASP A 60 13.14 5.08 2.97
N ARG A 61 13.69 6.06 3.67
CA ARG A 61 15.07 6.46 3.46
C ARG A 61 16.07 5.42 3.93
N ARG A 62 15.69 4.56 4.87
CA ARG A 62 16.60 3.54 5.38
C ARG A 62 16.86 2.44 4.37
N THR A 63 15.80 1.99 3.72
CA THR A 63 15.87 0.85 2.82
C THR A 63 15.83 1.26 1.35
N GLY A 64 15.44 2.50 1.09
CA GLY A 64 15.25 2.97 -0.28
C GLY A 64 14.01 2.39 -0.94
N LYS A 65 13.14 1.74 -0.17
CA LYS A 65 11.94 1.11 -0.70
C LYS A 65 10.73 1.99 -0.47
N SER A 66 9.75 1.85 -1.34
CA SER A 66 8.49 2.56 -1.20
C SER A 66 7.47 1.68 -0.49
N SER A 67 6.64 2.31 0.32
CA SER A 67 5.54 1.62 1.00
C SER A 67 4.26 2.42 0.82
N ALA A 68 3.14 1.74 1.02
CA ALA A 68 1.83 2.37 0.91
C ALA A 68 1.39 2.90 2.27
N GLY A 69 0.89 4.13 2.29
CA GLY A 69 0.29 4.72 3.48
C GLY A 69 -1.03 5.37 3.12
N ASN A 70 -1.79 5.78 4.14
CA ASN A 70 -3.05 6.49 3.94
C ASN A 70 -3.97 5.79 2.94
N LEU A 71 -4.22 4.51 3.18
CA LEU A 71 -5.01 3.69 2.27
C LEU A 71 -6.46 4.13 2.24
N LYS A 72 -7.06 4.06 1.06
CA LYS A 72 -8.49 4.33 0.86
C LYS A 72 -9.04 3.36 -0.16
N SER A 73 -10.31 3.01 0.00
CA SER A 73 -11.00 2.25 -1.04
C SER A 73 -11.11 3.07 -2.31
N ALA A 74 -10.71 2.49 -3.39
CA ALA A 74 -10.75 3.20 -4.67
C ALA A 74 -12.09 2.94 -5.37
#